data_34fc46979ec3b2bd3dcf48221777a9d3
#
_entry.id   34fc46979ec3b2bd3dcf48221777a9d3
#
_cell.length_a   1.000
_cell.length_b   1.000
_cell.length_c   1.000
_cell.angle_alpha   90.00
_cell.angle_beta   90.00
_cell.angle_gamma   90.00
#
_symmetry.space_group_name_H-M   'P 1'
#
loop_
_entity.id
_entity.type
_entity.pdbx_description
1 polymer ?
#
loop_
_entity_poly.entity_id
_entity_poly.type
_entity_poly.pdbx_seq_one_letter_code
_entity_poly.pdbx_strand_id
1 'polypeptide(L)'
;MTAPEPLATNPAELLPDWEALVEKTLGGASFDKKLVTSTYDGFRINPLYGPHTPGGTPKDEPGLPGQFPCIRGRTASSTSVHGWDIRQIALAGDIAATNQLILEDLRGGVSSIQLELWDGHTPRLQTLDELDQTLAGVHLDMAAIGLRAGPHFMASASQLITLWDKRGVDRSQARGSLGADPLG
;
A
#
# COMPACT_ATOMS: atom_id res chain seq x y z
N MET A 1 6.40 -6.37 16.06
CA MET A 1 5.21 -5.55 16.34
C MET A 1 4.00 -6.48 16.27
N THR A 2 3.30 -6.66 17.38
CA THR A 2 2.07 -7.46 17.44
C THR A 2 1.02 -6.80 16.55
N ALA A 3 0.36 -7.58 15.70
CA ALA A 3 -0.78 -7.10 14.94
C ALA A 3 -1.80 -6.45 15.88
N PRO A 4 -2.43 -5.32 15.52
CA PRO A 4 -3.47 -4.74 16.34
C PRO A 4 -4.57 -5.78 16.53
N GLU A 5 -4.97 -5.96 17.77
CA GLU A 5 -6.07 -6.84 18.14
C GLU A 5 -7.32 -6.41 17.34
N PRO A 6 -8.06 -7.32 16.71
CA PRO A 6 -9.26 -6.95 16.00
C PRO A 6 -10.21 -6.27 16.97
N LEU A 7 -10.79 -5.15 16.59
CA LEU A 7 -11.83 -4.46 17.35
C LEU A 7 -12.91 -5.50 17.70
N ALA A 8 -12.99 -5.86 18.98
CA ALA A 8 -13.83 -6.95 19.48
C ALA A 8 -15.34 -6.64 19.38
N THR A 9 -15.72 -5.43 18.94
CA THR A 9 -17.11 -4.98 18.89
C THR A 9 -17.47 -4.55 17.47
N ASN A 10 -18.56 -5.08 16.96
CA ASN A 10 -19.14 -4.67 15.69
C ASN A 10 -19.55 -3.18 15.80
N PRO A 11 -19.07 -2.28 14.94
CA PRO A 11 -19.46 -0.86 14.98
C PRO A 11 -20.98 -0.62 14.94
N ALA A 12 -21.74 -1.54 14.32
CA ALA A 12 -23.21 -1.46 14.29
C ALA A 12 -23.84 -1.62 15.70
N GLU A 13 -23.20 -2.36 16.61
CA GLU A 13 -23.66 -2.55 17.99
C GLU A 13 -23.43 -1.33 18.87
N LEU A 14 -22.46 -0.51 18.51
CA LEU A 14 -22.11 0.74 19.24
C LEU A 14 -22.94 1.94 18.81
N LEU A 15 -23.66 1.86 17.70
CA LEU A 15 -24.44 2.98 17.17
C LEU A 15 -25.53 3.48 18.15
N PRO A 16 -26.33 2.63 18.82
CA PRO A 16 -27.34 3.08 19.78
C PRO A 16 -26.74 3.82 20.99
N ASP A 17 -25.61 3.34 21.49
CA ASP A 17 -24.90 4.00 22.61
C ASP A 17 -24.36 5.37 22.21
N TRP A 18 -23.86 5.49 20.99
CA TRP A 18 -23.42 6.75 20.43
C TRP A 18 -24.59 7.73 20.27
N GLU A 19 -25.72 7.29 19.74
CA GLU A 19 -26.92 8.12 19.58
C GLU A 19 -27.44 8.63 20.93
N ALA A 20 -27.50 7.77 21.93
CA ALA A 20 -27.90 8.14 23.29
C ALA A 20 -26.94 9.16 23.91
N LEU A 21 -25.64 9.01 23.72
CA LEU A 21 -24.63 9.95 24.18
C LEU A 21 -24.77 11.33 23.51
N VAL A 22 -25.01 11.32 22.20
CA VAL A 22 -25.21 12.54 21.41
C VAL A 22 -26.47 13.29 21.88
N GLU A 23 -27.60 12.58 22.04
CA GLU A 23 -28.83 13.18 22.52
C GLU A 23 -28.65 13.84 23.89
N LYS A 24 -28.00 13.13 24.83
CA LYS A 24 -27.62 13.64 26.12
C LYS A 24 -26.74 14.91 26.04
N THR A 25 -25.78 14.92 25.16
CA THR A 25 -24.83 16.02 24.97
C THR A 25 -25.50 17.24 24.34
N LEU A 26 -26.46 17.04 23.46
CA LEU A 26 -27.20 18.12 22.79
C LEU A 26 -28.19 18.81 23.73
N GLY A 27 -28.62 18.17 24.83
CA GLY A 27 -29.49 18.79 25.83
C GLY A 27 -30.79 19.36 25.25
N GLY A 28 -31.40 18.71 24.26
CA GLY A 28 -32.60 19.15 23.56
C GLY A 28 -32.35 20.05 22.33
N ALA A 29 -31.10 20.37 21.98
CA ALA A 29 -30.80 21.07 20.74
C ALA A 29 -31.00 20.14 19.53
N SER A 30 -31.42 20.70 18.39
CA SER A 30 -31.66 19.95 17.18
C SER A 30 -30.37 19.32 16.66
N PHE A 31 -30.36 18.00 16.47
CA PHE A 31 -29.28 17.22 15.86
C PHE A 31 -28.87 17.81 14.51
N ASP A 32 -29.83 17.99 13.61
CA ASP A 32 -29.61 18.55 12.29
C ASP A 32 -28.90 19.89 12.29
N LYS A 33 -29.31 20.80 13.18
CA LYS A 33 -28.74 22.17 13.24
C LYS A 33 -27.32 22.18 13.81
N LYS A 34 -26.98 21.24 14.67
CA LYS A 34 -25.71 21.24 15.41
C LYS A 34 -24.65 20.33 14.81
N LEU A 35 -25.04 19.18 14.25
CA LEU A 35 -24.13 18.16 13.85
C LEU A 35 -24.15 17.87 12.34
N VAL A 36 -25.20 18.18 11.62
CA VAL A 36 -25.28 17.98 10.18
C VAL A 36 -24.75 19.21 9.45
N THR A 37 -23.76 19.03 8.60
CA THR A 37 -23.19 20.10 7.78
C THR A 37 -23.81 20.10 6.40
N SER A 38 -24.31 21.26 5.96
CA SER A 38 -24.74 21.45 4.57
C SER A 38 -23.59 22.03 3.75
N THR A 39 -23.26 21.42 2.63
CA THR A 39 -22.27 21.94 1.68
C THR A 39 -22.88 22.96 0.74
N TYR A 40 -22.06 23.77 0.09
CA TYR A 40 -22.52 24.73 -0.93
C TYR A 40 -23.15 24.04 -2.16
N ASP A 41 -22.79 22.77 -2.41
CA ASP A 41 -23.35 21.95 -3.51
C ASP A 41 -24.71 21.31 -3.14
N GLY A 42 -25.25 21.60 -1.95
CA GLY A 42 -26.55 21.11 -1.51
C GLY A 42 -26.55 19.72 -0.88
N PHE A 43 -25.37 19.13 -0.62
CA PHE A 43 -25.28 17.86 0.10
C PHE A 43 -25.32 18.07 1.62
N ARG A 44 -25.92 17.10 2.31
CA ARG A 44 -25.91 17.04 3.77
C ARG A 44 -24.92 16.00 4.23
N ILE A 45 -24.00 16.39 5.09
CA ILE A 45 -22.98 15.50 5.67
C ILE A 45 -23.37 15.24 7.11
N ASN A 46 -23.66 13.96 7.43
CA ASN A 46 -23.93 13.52 8.78
C ASN A 46 -22.62 13.39 9.58
N PRO A 47 -22.66 13.53 10.91
CA PRO A 47 -21.49 13.40 11.77
C PRO A 47 -20.93 11.96 11.82
N LEU A 48 -21.76 10.98 11.55
CA LEU A 48 -21.37 9.57 11.52
C LEU A 48 -22.16 8.83 10.42
N TYR A 49 -21.48 7.93 9.74
CA TYR A 49 -22.06 6.99 8.77
C TYR A 49 -21.78 5.57 9.24
N GLY A 50 -22.81 4.73 9.25
CA GLY A 50 -22.75 3.34 9.61
C GLY A 50 -23.41 2.46 8.57
N PRO A 51 -23.40 1.14 8.72
CA PRO A 51 -23.98 0.18 7.78
C PRO A 51 -25.46 0.41 7.46
N HIS A 52 -26.20 1.04 8.37
CA HIS A 52 -27.64 1.28 8.24
C HIS A 52 -28.00 2.73 7.86
N THR A 53 -27.00 3.58 7.64
CA THR A 53 -27.24 4.97 7.22
C THR A 53 -27.74 5.00 5.78
N PRO A 54 -28.87 5.66 5.45
CA PRO A 54 -29.32 5.82 4.07
C PRO A 54 -28.22 6.43 3.19
N GLY A 55 -27.89 5.79 2.08
CA GLY A 55 -26.75 6.16 1.24
C GLY A 55 -25.38 5.68 1.76
N GLY A 56 -25.38 4.89 2.85
CA GLY A 56 -24.19 4.20 3.37
C GLY A 56 -23.77 3.03 2.49
N THR A 57 -23.27 1.97 3.10
CA THR A 57 -22.74 0.80 2.39
C THR A 57 -23.75 0.15 1.45
N PRO A 58 -23.33 -0.31 0.26
CA PRO A 58 -24.15 -1.14 -0.62
C PRO A 58 -24.67 -2.39 0.10
N LYS A 59 -25.80 -2.95 -0.38
CA LYS A 59 -26.38 -4.19 0.17
C LYS A 59 -25.42 -5.38 0.20
N ASP A 60 -24.45 -5.41 -0.71
CA ASP A 60 -23.34 -6.35 -0.70
C ASP A 60 -22.22 -5.74 0.12
N GLU A 61 -22.14 -6.10 1.40
CA GLU A 61 -21.05 -5.63 2.25
C GLU A 61 -19.70 -6.05 1.66
N PRO A 62 -18.82 -5.08 1.36
CA PRO A 62 -17.54 -5.38 0.71
C PRO A 62 -16.54 -6.11 1.61
N GLY A 63 -16.95 -6.56 2.78
CA GLY A 63 -16.07 -7.14 3.79
C GLY A 63 -15.18 -6.11 4.48
N LEU A 64 -14.37 -6.58 5.42
CA LEU A 64 -13.38 -5.73 6.09
C LEU A 64 -12.12 -5.56 5.23
N PRO A 65 -11.35 -4.47 5.42
CA PRO A 65 -10.06 -4.32 4.77
C PRO A 65 -9.16 -5.54 5.04
N GLY A 66 -8.48 -6.04 4.02
CA GLY A 66 -7.65 -7.23 4.11
C GLY A 66 -8.37 -8.58 3.96
N GLN A 67 -9.70 -8.60 3.92
CA GLN A 67 -10.48 -9.81 3.67
C GLN A 67 -10.76 -10.00 2.17
N PHE A 68 -10.74 -11.26 1.72
CA PHE A 68 -11.13 -11.60 0.35
C PHE A 68 -12.61 -11.19 0.12
N PRO A 69 -12.95 -10.59 -1.03
CA PRO A 69 -12.18 -10.35 -2.26
C PRO A 69 -11.34 -9.05 -2.28
N CYS A 70 -10.97 -8.49 -1.15
CA CYS A 70 -10.08 -7.35 -1.00
C CYS A 70 -10.59 -6.03 -1.63
N ILE A 71 -11.90 -5.86 -1.69
CA ILE A 71 -12.55 -4.66 -2.27
C ILE A 71 -12.12 -3.37 -1.53
N ARG A 72 -11.89 -3.47 -0.21
CA ARG A 72 -11.46 -2.36 0.64
C ARG A 72 -9.95 -2.31 0.90
N GLY A 73 -9.17 -2.98 0.06
CA GLY A 73 -7.73 -3.04 0.17
C GLY A 73 -7.20 -4.38 0.68
N ARG A 74 -5.94 -4.66 0.35
CA ARG A 74 -5.28 -5.95 0.62
C ARG A 74 -4.82 -6.12 2.07
N THR A 75 -4.73 -5.04 2.83
CA THR A 75 -4.23 -5.06 4.21
C THR A 75 -5.29 -4.53 5.17
N ALA A 76 -5.36 -5.11 6.38
CA ALA A 76 -6.27 -4.67 7.42
C ALA A 76 -5.92 -3.27 7.99
N SER A 77 -4.63 -2.92 7.98
CA SER A 77 -4.18 -1.60 8.45
C SER A 77 -4.20 -0.58 7.31
N SER A 78 -4.63 0.64 7.64
CA SER A 78 -4.61 1.77 6.72
C SER A 78 -3.17 2.16 6.38
N THR A 79 -2.93 2.55 5.11
CA THR A 79 -1.67 3.18 4.68
C THR A 79 -1.35 4.45 5.44
N SER A 80 -2.34 5.09 6.07
CA SER A 80 -2.13 6.27 6.91
C SER A 80 -1.27 6.01 8.15
N VAL A 81 -1.18 4.76 8.61
CA VAL A 81 -0.34 4.37 9.77
C VAL A 81 1.13 4.24 9.38
N HIS A 82 1.40 3.80 8.14
CA HIS A 82 2.75 3.54 7.65
C HIS A 82 3.19 4.54 6.57
N GLY A 83 2.34 5.51 6.21
CA GLY A 83 2.56 6.41 5.10
C GLY A 83 2.33 5.73 3.74
N TRP A 84 2.49 6.51 2.68
CA TRP A 84 2.54 5.99 1.32
C TRP A 84 3.96 5.57 0.95
N ASP A 85 4.06 4.76 -0.07
CA ASP A 85 5.34 4.31 -0.62
C ASP A 85 5.94 5.41 -1.50
N ILE A 86 7.11 5.93 -1.11
CA ILE A 86 7.88 6.88 -1.90
C ILE A 86 8.80 6.07 -2.81
N ARG A 87 8.45 6.02 -4.11
CA ARG A 87 9.14 5.18 -5.08
C ARG A 87 9.97 6.00 -6.03
N GLN A 88 11.28 5.68 -6.10
CA GLN A 88 12.21 6.28 -7.03
C GLN A 88 12.53 5.30 -8.17
N ILE A 89 12.64 5.84 -9.39
CA ILE A 89 13.06 5.05 -10.57
C ILE A 89 14.57 5.09 -10.66
N ALA A 90 15.20 3.91 -10.64
CA ALA A 90 16.61 3.73 -10.90
C ALA A 90 16.80 3.14 -12.30
N LEU A 91 17.42 3.92 -13.17
CA LEU A 91 17.78 3.47 -14.52
C LEU A 91 18.99 2.54 -14.41
N ALA A 92 18.79 1.26 -14.70
CA ALA A 92 19.87 0.30 -14.71
C ALA A 92 20.86 0.62 -15.86
N GLY A 93 22.05 1.03 -15.49
CA GLY A 93 23.12 1.41 -16.40
C GLY A 93 24.45 0.88 -15.89
N ASP A 94 25.33 1.80 -15.53
CA ASP A 94 26.53 1.46 -14.76
C ASP A 94 26.15 0.96 -13.37
N ILE A 95 26.57 -0.25 -13.02
CA ILE A 95 26.16 -0.93 -11.78
C ILE A 95 26.56 -0.14 -10.54
N ALA A 96 27.78 0.36 -10.50
CA ALA A 96 28.30 1.08 -9.33
C ALA A 96 27.60 2.42 -9.15
N ALA A 97 27.42 3.18 -10.23
CA ALA A 97 26.71 4.46 -10.19
C ALA A 97 25.23 4.27 -9.83
N THR A 98 24.57 3.27 -10.38
CA THR A 98 23.18 2.95 -10.06
C THR A 98 23.02 2.55 -8.60
N ASN A 99 23.92 1.70 -8.07
CA ASN A 99 23.91 1.34 -6.65
C ASN A 99 24.09 2.54 -5.74
N GLN A 100 25.06 3.40 -6.04
CA GLN A 100 25.31 4.63 -5.24
C GLN A 100 24.05 5.51 -5.21
N LEU A 101 23.42 5.75 -6.36
CA LEU A 101 22.19 6.55 -6.45
C LEU A 101 21.07 5.93 -5.61
N ILE A 102 20.85 4.62 -5.71
CA ILE A 102 19.83 3.91 -4.92
C ILE A 102 20.07 4.11 -3.42
N LEU A 103 21.31 3.97 -2.96
CA LEU A 103 21.65 4.14 -1.54
C LEU A 103 21.48 5.58 -1.07
N GLU A 104 21.78 6.57 -1.92
CA GLU A 104 21.54 7.99 -1.63
C GLU A 104 20.04 8.28 -1.53
N ASP A 105 19.24 7.80 -2.46
CA ASP A 105 17.77 7.95 -2.47
C ASP A 105 17.13 7.34 -1.20
N LEU A 106 17.53 6.12 -0.83
CA LEU A 106 17.04 5.44 0.37
C LEU A 106 17.42 6.21 1.66
N ARG A 107 18.64 6.77 1.74
CA ARG A 107 19.03 7.65 2.85
C ARG A 107 18.23 8.96 2.86
N GLY A 108 17.81 9.43 1.70
CA GLY A 108 16.98 10.61 1.51
C GLY A 108 15.50 10.42 1.87
N GLY A 109 15.07 9.18 2.19
CA GLY A 109 13.70 8.89 2.62
C GLY A 109 12.84 8.17 1.58
N VAL A 110 13.42 7.73 0.47
CA VAL A 110 12.77 6.81 -0.47
C VAL A 110 12.55 5.47 0.23
N SER A 111 11.37 4.87 0.05
CA SER A 111 10.99 3.61 0.69
C SER A 111 10.94 2.42 -0.28
N SER A 112 10.94 2.69 -1.58
CA SER A 112 10.95 1.65 -2.61
C SER A 112 11.68 2.08 -3.88
N ILE A 113 12.25 1.10 -4.58
CA ILE A 113 12.99 1.31 -5.83
C ILE A 113 12.28 0.61 -6.97
N GLN A 114 12.09 1.33 -8.06
CA GLN A 114 11.67 0.78 -9.35
C GLN A 114 12.90 0.65 -10.24
N LEU A 115 13.35 -0.58 -10.50
CA LEU A 115 14.45 -0.84 -11.43
C LEU A 115 13.93 -0.82 -12.87
N GLU A 116 14.45 0.09 -13.68
CA GLU A 116 14.19 0.15 -15.11
C GLU A 116 15.22 -0.73 -15.84
N LEU A 117 14.80 -1.93 -16.20
CA LEU A 117 15.66 -2.97 -16.80
C LEU A 117 15.52 -3.09 -18.32
N TRP A 118 14.67 -2.25 -18.91
CA TRP A 118 14.41 -2.25 -20.35
C TRP A 118 14.37 -0.82 -20.89
N ASP A 119 15.16 -0.52 -21.89
CA ASP A 119 15.20 0.81 -22.52
C ASP A 119 14.40 0.91 -23.84
N GLY A 120 13.61 -0.11 -24.15
CA GLY A 120 12.90 -0.24 -25.40
C GLY A 120 13.64 -1.08 -26.47
N HIS A 121 14.93 -1.35 -26.27
CA HIS A 121 15.78 -2.05 -27.21
C HIS A 121 16.62 -3.15 -26.58
N THR A 122 17.24 -2.90 -25.44
CA THR A 122 18.21 -3.79 -24.79
C THR A 122 17.84 -4.10 -23.35
N PRO A 123 17.87 -5.37 -22.92
CA PRO A 123 17.73 -5.71 -21.52
C PRO A 123 18.99 -5.30 -20.74
N ARG A 124 18.78 -4.83 -19.50
CA ARG A 124 19.82 -4.42 -18.57
C ARG A 124 19.78 -5.33 -17.35
N LEU A 125 20.93 -5.52 -16.68
CA LEU A 125 21.07 -6.43 -15.54
C LEU A 125 20.55 -7.85 -15.88
N GLN A 126 21.27 -8.51 -16.79
CA GLN A 126 20.85 -9.81 -17.33
C GLN A 126 21.22 -10.98 -16.42
N THR A 127 22.04 -10.76 -15.41
CA THR A 127 22.50 -11.80 -14.50
C THR A 127 22.12 -11.52 -13.05
N LEU A 128 22.02 -12.59 -12.26
CA LEU A 128 21.80 -12.50 -10.83
C LEU A 128 22.89 -11.70 -10.11
N ASP A 129 24.15 -11.85 -10.55
CA ASP A 129 25.27 -11.15 -9.91
C ASP A 129 25.24 -9.65 -10.19
N GLU A 130 24.86 -9.23 -11.39
CA GLU A 130 24.65 -7.81 -11.71
C GLU A 130 23.53 -7.22 -10.87
N LEU A 131 22.40 -7.93 -10.71
CA LEU A 131 21.29 -7.50 -9.86
C LEU A 131 21.72 -7.43 -8.40
N ASP A 132 22.46 -8.42 -7.90
CA ASP A 132 22.96 -8.45 -6.53
C ASP A 132 23.94 -7.30 -6.25
N GLN A 133 24.83 -6.97 -7.18
CA GLN A 133 25.75 -5.84 -7.09
C GLN A 133 25.00 -4.51 -7.13
N THR A 134 24.03 -4.35 -8.02
CA THR A 134 23.19 -3.14 -8.12
C THR A 134 22.43 -2.87 -6.83
N LEU A 135 21.98 -3.91 -6.13
CA LEU A 135 21.26 -3.83 -4.87
C LEU A 135 22.15 -4.06 -3.64
N ALA A 136 23.50 -3.98 -3.80
CA ALA A 136 24.41 -4.13 -2.68
C ALA A 136 24.13 -3.08 -1.60
N GLY A 137 24.06 -3.50 -0.32
CA GLY A 137 23.77 -2.63 0.82
C GLY A 137 22.29 -2.23 0.97
N VAL A 138 21.41 -2.64 0.06
CA VAL A 138 19.96 -2.43 0.19
C VAL A 138 19.35 -3.51 1.08
N HIS A 139 18.59 -3.10 2.09
CA HIS A 139 17.81 -4.00 2.95
C HIS A 139 16.51 -4.38 2.25
N LEU A 140 16.52 -5.57 1.58
CA LEU A 140 15.41 -6.04 0.73
C LEU A 140 14.17 -6.49 1.51
N ASP A 141 14.28 -6.66 2.82
CA ASP A 141 13.18 -6.87 3.76
C ASP A 141 12.46 -5.57 4.13
N MET A 142 13.12 -4.42 3.94
CA MET A 142 12.60 -3.09 4.25
C MET A 142 12.20 -2.31 3.00
N ALA A 143 13.06 -2.25 1.99
CA ALA A 143 12.83 -1.53 0.75
C ALA A 143 12.12 -2.42 -0.28
N ALA A 144 10.96 -2.01 -0.75
CA ALA A 144 10.25 -2.72 -1.80
C ALA A 144 10.96 -2.53 -3.16
N ILE A 145 11.09 -3.61 -3.93
CA ILE A 145 11.72 -3.59 -5.26
C ILE A 145 10.68 -3.87 -6.33
N GLY A 146 10.48 -2.91 -7.23
CA GLY A 146 9.70 -3.09 -8.44
C GLY A 146 10.60 -3.28 -9.64
N LEU A 147 10.21 -4.16 -10.57
CA LEU A 147 10.92 -4.38 -11.83
C LEU A 147 10.10 -3.82 -13.00
N ARG A 148 10.80 -3.24 -13.96
CA ARG A 148 10.26 -2.90 -15.28
C ARG A 148 11.22 -3.43 -16.34
N ALA A 149 10.94 -4.65 -16.79
CA ALA A 149 11.85 -5.44 -17.61
C ALA A 149 11.31 -5.72 -19.03
N GLY A 150 10.16 -5.08 -19.41
CA GLY A 150 9.53 -5.31 -20.69
C GLY A 150 9.32 -6.80 -20.98
N PRO A 151 9.62 -7.28 -22.19
CA PRO A 151 9.40 -8.68 -22.58
C PRO A 151 10.27 -9.67 -21.77
N HIS A 152 11.28 -9.20 -21.04
CA HIS A 152 12.18 -10.04 -20.25
C HIS A 152 11.74 -10.22 -18.79
N PHE A 153 10.52 -9.83 -18.44
CA PHE A 153 10.02 -9.79 -17.06
C PHE A 153 10.14 -11.16 -16.36
N MET A 154 9.92 -12.28 -17.04
CA MET A 154 10.00 -13.61 -16.43
C MET A 154 11.42 -13.93 -15.90
N ALA A 155 12.45 -13.64 -16.70
CA ALA A 155 13.84 -13.85 -16.30
C ALA A 155 14.22 -12.94 -15.13
N SER A 156 13.90 -11.66 -15.24
CA SER A 156 14.20 -10.67 -14.19
C SER A 156 13.44 -10.96 -12.88
N ALA A 157 12.18 -11.39 -12.96
CA ALA A 157 11.41 -11.83 -11.80
C ALA A 157 12.04 -13.04 -11.11
N SER A 158 12.48 -14.05 -11.89
CA SER A 158 13.16 -15.23 -11.36
C SER A 158 14.47 -14.85 -10.66
N GLN A 159 15.24 -13.92 -11.22
CA GLN A 159 16.46 -13.41 -10.59
C GLN A 159 16.19 -12.71 -9.27
N LEU A 160 15.17 -11.85 -9.20
CA LEU A 160 14.82 -11.14 -7.97
C LEU A 160 14.35 -12.11 -6.87
N ILE A 161 13.54 -13.11 -7.23
CA ILE A 161 13.11 -14.15 -6.29
C ILE A 161 14.33 -14.94 -5.76
N THR A 162 15.23 -15.32 -6.65
CA THR A 162 16.47 -16.01 -6.27
C THR A 162 17.35 -15.15 -5.39
N LEU A 163 17.40 -13.83 -5.64
CA LEU A 163 18.15 -12.88 -4.81
C LEU A 163 17.58 -12.77 -3.41
N TRP A 164 16.26 -12.71 -3.25
CA TRP A 164 15.61 -12.76 -1.93
C TRP A 164 15.97 -14.02 -1.17
N ASP A 165 15.89 -15.19 -1.82
CA ASP A 165 16.28 -16.48 -1.22
C ASP A 165 17.78 -16.49 -0.84
N LYS A 166 18.67 -16.02 -1.73
CA LYS A 166 20.13 -15.91 -1.50
C LYS A 166 20.46 -15.03 -0.30
N ARG A 167 19.73 -13.93 -0.10
CA ARG A 167 19.94 -12.98 1.00
C ARG A 167 19.13 -13.33 2.27
N GLY A 168 18.39 -14.44 2.27
CA GLY A 168 17.62 -14.90 3.42
C GLY A 168 16.43 -14.01 3.78
N VAL A 169 15.86 -13.30 2.80
CA VAL A 169 14.66 -12.48 2.99
C VAL A 169 13.45 -13.39 3.13
N ASP A 170 12.73 -13.27 4.25
CA ASP A 170 11.47 -13.98 4.44
C ASP A 170 10.46 -13.54 3.36
N ARG A 171 9.78 -14.50 2.75
CA ARG A 171 8.79 -14.23 1.69
C ARG A 171 7.63 -13.35 2.14
N SER A 172 7.31 -13.37 3.42
CA SER A 172 6.32 -12.47 4.01
C SER A 172 6.79 -11.01 4.07
N GLN A 173 8.11 -10.77 4.02
CA GLN A 173 8.73 -9.46 4.02
C GLN A 173 9.13 -9.00 2.62
N ALA A 174 9.21 -9.91 1.65
CA ALA A 174 9.51 -9.59 0.26
C ALA A 174 8.38 -8.75 -0.35
N ARG A 175 8.68 -7.48 -0.64
CA ARG A 175 7.72 -6.51 -1.18
C ARG A 175 8.18 -5.96 -2.51
N GLY A 176 7.23 -5.68 -3.39
CA GLY A 176 7.52 -5.07 -4.67
C GLY A 176 6.60 -5.53 -5.79
N SER A 177 7.07 -5.39 -7.01
CA SER A 177 6.38 -5.83 -8.21
C SER A 177 7.36 -6.58 -9.11
N LEU A 178 6.97 -7.74 -9.59
CA LEU A 178 7.79 -8.53 -10.52
C LEU A 178 7.71 -8.03 -11.97
N GLY A 179 6.91 -7.00 -12.23
CA GLY A 179 6.87 -6.32 -13.51
C GLY A 179 6.26 -7.13 -14.65
N ALA A 180 5.36 -8.08 -14.33
CA ALA A 180 4.67 -8.85 -15.35
C ALA A 180 3.76 -7.93 -16.17
N ASP A 181 4.07 -7.81 -17.45
CA ASP A 181 3.25 -7.14 -18.45
C ASP A 181 2.97 -8.14 -19.60
N PRO A 182 1.87 -8.91 -19.53
CA PRO A 182 1.55 -9.92 -20.53
C PRO A 182 1.06 -9.35 -21.85
N LEU A 183 0.79 -8.06 -21.91
CA LEU A 183 0.31 -7.39 -23.12
C LEU A 183 1.41 -6.64 -23.87
N GLY A 184 2.58 -6.43 -23.25
CA GLY A 184 3.83 -5.94 -23.83
C GLY A 184 3.88 -4.45 -24.02
#